data_04f85754a3283fb569e0ea7fd0b43d6c
#
_entry.id   04f85754a3283fb569e0ea7fd0b43d6c
#
_cell.length_a   1.000
_cell.length_b   1.000
_cell.length_c   1.000
_cell.angle_alpha   90.00
_cell.angle_beta   90.00
_cell.angle_gamma   90.00
#
_symmetry.space_group_name_H-M   'P 1'
#
loop_
_entity.id
_entity.type
_entity.pdbx_description
1 polymer ?
#
loop_
_entity_poly.entity_id
_entity_poly.type
_entity_poly.pdbx_seq_one_letter_code
_entity_poly.pdbx_strand_id
1 'polypeptide(L)'
;MGHREDLLTGAKRCLEEKGWSRTTARDIVAASGANLASIGYHYGSKDALMREALFASMSDWADDVQRSFEADEPAGGGRDAELRERFETRWTRVLELFDKHQGVWRSQLEAILQVRHDPELRAAFGRAQPEGRQGLVGMLHGVDESEVDEETSRVMGSFYMTLVSGMIVQMAIDPDLMPSAHDLVEAMRRILGEAPETSETSATPEAPAAPEVPAS
;
A
#
# COMPACT_ATOMS: atom_id res chain seq x y z
N MET A 1 22.89 -20.56 -1.92
CA MET A 1 22.00 -19.84 -1.00
C MET A 1 22.21 -20.38 0.39
N GLY A 2 22.32 -19.55 1.40
CA GLY A 2 22.58 -20.01 2.76
C GLY A 2 21.28 -20.36 3.47
N HIS A 3 21.31 -21.30 4.39
CA HIS A 3 20.13 -21.69 5.20
C HIS A 3 19.38 -20.51 5.84
N ARG A 4 20.05 -19.38 6.07
CA ARG A 4 19.44 -18.15 6.60
C ARG A 4 18.44 -17.55 5.60
N GLU A 5 18.82 -17.42 4.34
CA GLU A 5 17.97 -16.86 3.27
C GLU A 5 16.81 -17.81 2.93
N ASP A 6 17.09 -19.13 2.90
CA ASP A 6 16.05 -20.13 2.67
C ASP A 6 14.98 -20.09 3.77
N LEU A 7 15.38 -19.95 5.04
CA LEU A 7 14.46 -19.78 6.17
C LEU A 7 13.63 -18.51 6.06
N LEU A 8 14.22 -17.37 5.69
CA LEU A 8 13.52 -16.11 5.50
C LEU A 8 12.47 -16.24 4.37
N THR A 9 12.85 -16.80 3.24
CA THR A 9 11.97 -17.06 2.11
C THR A 9 10.82 -17.99 2.49
N GLY A 10 11.12 -19.08 3.24
CA GLY A 10 10.10 -20.00 3.75
C GLY A 10 9.14 -19.33 4.74
N ALA A 11 9.66 -18.46 5.62
CA ALA A 11 8.82 -17.72 6.56
C ALA A 11 7.92 -16.69 5.86
N LYS A 12 8.42 -15.95 4.85
CA LYS A 12 7.63 -15.03 4.02
C LYS A 12 6.47 -15.76 3.34
N ARG A 13 6.75 -16.94 2.74
CA ARG A 13 5.71 -17.77 2.15
C ARG A 13 4.67 -18.24 3.16
N CYS A 14 5.09 -18.62 4.37
CA CYS A 14 4.16 -19.01 5.43
C CYS A 14 3.28 -17.85 5.91
N LEU A 15 3.83 -16.62 5.98
CA LEU A 15 3.05 -15.41 6.30
C LEU A 15 1.96 -15.18 5.25
N GLU A 16 2.30 -15.29 3.97
CA GLU A 16 1.36 -15.10 2.87
C GLU A 16 0.23 -16.16 2.88
N GLU A 17 0.61 -17.45 2.99
CA GLU A 17 -0.33 -18.55 2.85
C GLU A 17 -1.14 -18.82 4.13
N LYS A 18 -0.53 -18.71 5.31
CA LYS A 18 -1.10 -19.14 6.60
C LYS A 18 -1.43 -18.00 7.55
N GLY A 19 -0.74 -16.87 7.42
CA GLY A 19 -0.81 -15.77 8.37
C GLY A 19 0.17 -15.91 9.55
N TRP A 20 0.27 -14.84 10.33
CA TRP A 20 1.16 -14.74 11.48
C TRP A 20 0.86 -15.78 12.57
N SER A 21 -0.39 -15.83 13.01
CA SER A 21 -0.80 -16.60 14.19
C SER A 21 -0.77 -18.12 13.97
N ARG A 22 -0.97 -18.58 12.73
CA ARG A 22 -1.04 -20.00 12.40
C ARG A 22 0.28 -20.62 11.91
N THR A 23 1.30 -19.77 11.68
CA THR A 23 2.62 -20.25 11.21
C THR A 23 3.41 -20.86 12.36
N THR A 24 3.82 -22.12 12.20
CA THR A 24 4.67 -22.86 13.13
C THR A 24 6.10 -22.97 12.60
N ALA A 25 7.06 -23.26 13.50
CA ALA A 25 8.45 -23.53 13.09
C ALA A 25 8.56 -24.72 12.11
N ARG A 26 7.68 -25.72 12.23
CA ARG A 26 7.63 -26.87 11.30
C ARG A 26 7.15 -26.46 9.91
N ASP A 27 6.22 -25.52 9.83
CA ASP A 27 5.76 -24.99 8.54
C ASP A 27 6.90 -24.27 7.82
N ILE A 28 7.66 -23.43 8.53
CA ILE A 28 8.79 -22.70 7.96
C ILE A 28 9.87 -23.67 7.47
N VAL A 29 10.19 -24.69 8.27
CA VAL A 29 11.17 -25.72 7.89
C VAL A 29 10.70 -26.50 6.66
N ALA A 30 9.42 -26.88 6.60
CA ALA A 30 8.86 -27.55 5.42
C ALA A 30 8.88 -26.67 4.17
N ALA A 31 8.65 -25.35 4.32
CA ALA A 31 8.64 -24.38 3.25
C ALA A 31 10.03 -24.03 2.73
N SER A 32 11.05 -24.01 3.64
CA SER A 32 12.43 -23.61 3.34
C SER A 32 13.35 -24.76 2.94
N GLY A 33 12.99 -25.99 3.28
CA GLY A 33 13.90 -27.15 3.18
C GLY A 33 15.04 -27.14 4.19
N ALA A 34 15.06 -26.20 5.15
CA ALA A 34 16.06 -26.13 6.21
C ALA A 34 15.71 -27.11 7.37
N ASN A 35 16.56 -27.21 8.37
CA ASN A 35 16.26 -27.96 9.58
C ASN A 35 15.82 -27.04 10.73
N LEU A 36 15.14 -27.61 11.74
CA LEU A 36 14.58 -26.84 12.84
C LEU A 36 15.67 -26.13 13.69
N ALA A 37 16.86 -26.74 13.86
CA ALA A 37 17.96 -26.15 14.62
C ALA A 37 18.51 -24.88 13.95
N SER A 38 18.40 -24.78 12.61
CA SER A 38 18.81 -23.60 11.83
C SER A 38 18.06 -22.35 12.21
N ILE A 39 16.78 -22.43 12.63
CA ILE A 39 16.01 -21.28 13.12
C ILE A 39 16.68 -20.70 14.36
N GLY A 40 16.98 -21.54 15.36
CA GLY A 40 17.66 -21.09 16.57
C GLY A 40 19.05 -20.53 16.29
N TYR A 41 19.81 -21.16 15.40
CA TYR A 41 21.15 -20.73 15.04
C TYR A 41 21.21 -19.37 14.32
N HIS A 42 20.32 -19.14 13.33
CA HIS A 42 20.37 -17.94 12.48
C HIS A 42 19.55 -16.77 13.02
N TYR A 43 18.46 -17.05 13.73
CA TYR A 43 17.47 -16.04 14.15
C TYR A 43 17.22 -16.02 15.66
N GLY A 44 17.75 -17.00 16.40
CA GLY A 44 17.53 -17.13 17.85
C GLY A 44 16.15 -17.71 18.20
N SER A 45 15.08 -17.30 17.53
CA SER A 45 13.72 -17.82 17.76
C SER A 45 12.86 -17.80 16.48
N LYS A 46 11.75 -18.57 16.50
CA LYS A 46 10.72 -18.49 15.46
C LYS A 46 10.15 -17.07 15.35
N ASP A 47 9.90 -16.44 16.49
CA ASP A 47 9.24 -15.12 16.51
C ASP A 47 10.17 -14.03 15.96
N ALA A 48 11.47 -14.12 16.20
CA ALA A 48 12.46 -13.24 15.58
C ALA A 48 12.50 -13.42 14.04
N LEU A 49 12.50 -14.67 13.54
CA LEU A 49 12.42 -14.96 12.11
C LEU A 49 11.10 -14.43 11.51
N MET A 50 9.98 -14.63 12.18
CA MET A 50 8.67 -14.15 11.71
C MET A 50 8.61 -12.62 11.63
N ARG A 51 9.20 -11.91 12.61
CA ARG A 51 9.33 -10.44 12.57
C ARG A 51 10.15 -9.99 11.36
N GLU A 52 11.33 -10.58 11.16
CA GLU A 52 12.19 -10.24 10.02
C GLU A 52 11.46 -10.55 8.68
N ALA A 53 10.77 -11.67 8.60
CA ALA A 53 10.00 -12.05 7.41
C ALA A 53 8.85 -11.08 7.12
N LEU A 54 8.13 -10.61 8.14
CA LEU A 54 7.03 -9.65 7.96
C LEU A 54 7.54 -8.32 7.40
N PHE A 55 8.58 -7.74 8.02
CA PHE A 55 9.14 -6.47 7.53
C PHE A 55 9.78 -6.61 6.15
N ALA A 56 10.47 -7.72 5.87
CA ALA A 56 11.00 -8.02 4.55
C ALA A 56 9.88 -8.15 3.49
N SER A 57 8.74 -8.76 3.83
CA SER A 57 7.59 -8.83 2.92
C SER A 57 6.94 -7.47 2.66
N MET A 58 6.91 -6.59 3.67
CA MET A 58 6.43 -5.21 3.50
C MET A 58 7.39 -4.39 2.61
N SER A 59 8.70 -4.58 2.76
CA SER A 59 9.70 -3.96 1.88
C SER A 59 9.57 -4.45 0.44
N ASP A 60 9.39 -5.76 0.22
CA ASP A 60 9.18 -6.31 -1.13
C ASP A 60 7.95 -5.70 -1.80
N TRP A 61 6.86 -5.49 -1.03
CA TRP A 61 5.67 -4.81 -1.54
C TRP A 61 5.98 -3.36 -1.94
N ALA A 62 6.70 -2.61 -1.11
CA ALA A 62 7.10 -1.25 -1.44
C ALA A 62 7.95 -1.19 -2.71
N ASP A 63 8.89 -2.14 -2.87
CA ASP A 63 9.70 -2.28 -4.08
C ASP A 63 8.86 -2.64 -5.32
N ASP A 64 7.82 -3.50 -5.16
CA ASP A 64 6.89 -3.84 -6.23
C ASP A 64 6.09 -2.60 -6.68
N VAL A 65 5.60 -1.80 -5.72
CA VAL A 65 4.90 -0.53 -6.01
C VAL A 65 5.83 0.44 -6.74
N GLN A 66 7.05 0.64 -6.22
CA GLN A 66 8.02 1.54 -6.84
C GLN A 66 8.32 1.14 -8.29
N ARG A 67 8.58 -0.15 -8.55
CA ARG A 67 8.79 -0.66 -9.92
C ARG A 67 7.58 -0.44 -10.83
N SER A 68 6.37 -0.48 -10.29
CA SER A 68 5.16 -0.24 -11.10
C SER A 68 5.05 1.21 -11.57
N PHE A 69 5.61 2.15 -10.82
CA PHE A 69 5.62 3.57 -11.21
C PHE A 69 6.61 3.88 -12.33
N GLU A 70 7.76 3.18 -12.37
CA GLU A 70 8.77 3.34 -13.41
C GLU A 70 8.25 2.96 -14.80
N ALA A 71 7.20 2.11 -14.85
CA ALA A 71 6.58 1.68 -16.10
C ALA A 71 5.57 2.71 -16.68
N ASP A 72 5.09 3.67 -15.89
CA ASP A 72 3.97 4.55 -16.21
C ASP A 72 4.32 6.05 -16.03
N GLU A 73 5.41 6.56 -16.61
CA GLU A 73 5.62 8.02 -16.64
C GLU A 73 4.68 8.71 -17.64
N PRO A 74 3.70 9.52 -17.20
CA PRO A 74 2.88 10.30 -18.12
C PRO A 74 3.62 11.56 -18.58
N ALA A 75 3.59 11.81 -19.88
CA ALA A 75 4.09 13.02 -20.50
C ALA A 75 3.02 14.12 -20.47
N GLY A 76 3.28 15.20 -19.72
CA GLY A 76 2.81 16.56 -20.00
C GLY A 76 1.38 16.92 -19.66
N GLY A 77 1.19 17.67 -18.58
CA GLY A 77 -0.04 18.39 -18.21
C GLY A 77 0.27 19.61 -17.34
N GLY A 78 -0.68 20.52 -17.12
CA GLY A 78 -0.50 21.69 -16.26
C GLY A 78 -0.29 21.28 -14.79
N ARG A 79 0.53 22.03 -14.05
CA ARG A 79 1.12 21.65 -12.77
C ARG A 79 0.13 21.06 -11.72
N ASP A 80 -1.05 21.62 -11.57
CA ASP A 80 -2.02 21.19 -10.53
C ASP A 80 -2.93 20.02 -10.99
N ALA A 81 -3.32 19.97 -12.27
CA ALA A 81 -4.02 18.84 -12.86
C ALA A 81 -3.09 17.61 -12.91
N GLU A 82 -1.82 17.83 -13.26
CA GLU A 82 -0.77 16.83 -13.31
C GLU A 82 -0.48 16.21 -11.92
N LEU A 83 -0.49 17.01 -10.85
CA LEU A 83 -0.29 16.49 -9.48
C LEU A 83 -1.45 15.58 -9.04
N ARG A 84 -2.68 15.95 -9.37
CA ARG A 84 -3.87 15.14 -9.03
C ARG A 84 -3.90 13.83 -9.80
N GLU A 85 -3.72 13.89 -11.11
CA GLU A 85 -3.67 12.71 -11.98
C GLU A 85 -2.55 11.75 -11.57
N ARG A 86 -1.37 12.28 -11.24
CA ARG A 86 -0.26 11.48 -10.73
C ARG A 86 -0.59 10.84 -9.39
N PHE A 87 -1.23 11.56 -8.47
CA PHE A 87 -1.63 11.03 -7.19
C PHE A 87 -2.67 9.91 -7.35
N GLU A 88 -3.71 10.12 -8.18
CA GLU A 88 -4.73 9.12 -8.47
C GLU A 88 -4.12 7.87 -9.12
N THR A 89 -3.26 8.04 -10.12
CA THR A 89 -2.54 6.95 -10.78
C THR A 89 -1.70 6.15 -9.78
N ARG A 90 -0.92 6.82 -8.92
CA ARG A 90 -0.09 6.16 -7.91
C ARG A 90 -0.92 5.41 -6.87
N TRP A 91 -1.99 6.02 -6.37
CA TRP A 91 -2.91 5.34 -5.47
C TRP A 91 -3.58 4.13 -6.11
N THR A 92 -3.95 4.21 -7.38
CA THR A 92 -4.49 3.06 -8.11
C THR A 92 -3.52 1.89 -8.09
N ARG A 93 -2.23 2.14 -8.36
CA ARG A 93 -1.18 1.09 -8.30
C ARG A 93 -0.98 0.55 -6.89
N VAL A 94 -0.98 1.43 -5.89
CA VAL A 94 -0.93 1.02 -4.47
C VAL A 94 -2.07 0.04 -4.15
N LEU A 95 -3.30 0.36 -4.56
CA LEU A 95 -4.48 -0.49 -4.31
C LEU A 95 -4.42 -1.82 -5.05
N GLU A 96 -4.00 -1.83 -6.32
CA GLU A 96 -3.82 -3.06 -7.11
C GLU A 96 -2.80 -4.02 -6.45
N LEU A 97 -1.67 -3.48 -5.98
CA LEU A 97 -0.65 -4.27 -5.32
C LEU A 97 -1.02 -4.62 -3.88
N PHE A 98 -1.90 -3.85 -3.25
CA PHE A 98 -2.50 -4.20 -1.97
C PHE A 98 -3.32 -5.48 -2.08
N ASP A 99 -4.15 -5.58 -3.11
CA ASP A 99 -4.96 -6.79 -3.40
C ASP A 99 -4.06 -8.00 -3.68
N LYS A 100 -3.01 -7.84 -4.48
CA LYS A 100 -2.04 -8.89 -4.77
C LYS A 100 -1.34 -9.46 -3.53
N HIS A 101 -1.11 -8.67 -2.49
CA HIS A 101 -0.36 -9.02 -1.28
C HIS A 101 -1.24 -9.14 -0.02
N GLN A 102 -2.51 -9.54 -0.17
CA GLN A 102 -3.48 -9.64 0.93
C GLN A 102 -2.98 -10.45 2.14
N GLY A 103 -2.22 -11.53 1.90
CA GLY A 103 -1.67 -12.38 2.96
C GLY A 103 -0.70 -11.64 3.87
N VAL A 104 0.13 -10.75 3.31
CA VAL A 104 1.08 -9.91 4.07
C VAL A 104 0.31 -8.96 4.99
N TRP A 105 -0.71 -8.27 4.47
CA TRP A 105 -1.50 -7.29 5.24
C TRP A 105 -2.32 -7.96 6.34
N ARG A 106 -2.90 -9.11 6.07
CA ARG A 106 -3.56 -9.93 7.10
C ARG A 106 -2.56 -10.34 8.18
N SER A 107 -1.36 -10.78 7.82
CA SER A 107 -0.30 -11.13 8.77
C SER A 107 0.17 -9.93 9.59
N GLN A 108 0.25 -8.75 8.99
CA GLN A 108 0.57 -7.51 9.69
C GLN A 108 -0.50 -7.15 10.72
N LEU A 109 -1.79 -7.25 10.36
CA LEU A 109 -2.89 -7.00 11.29
C LEU A 109 -2.85 -7.96 12.47
N GLU A 110 -2.65 -9.27 12.21
CA GLU A 110 -2.49 -10.28 13.25
C GLU A 110 -1.30 -9.96 14.18
N ALA A 111 -0.16 -9.53 13.61
CA ALA A 111 1.02 -9.13 14.37
C ALA A 111 0.76 -7.89 15.23
N ILE A 112 0.08 -6.88 14.69
CA ILE A 112 -0.30 -5.67 15.45
C ILE A 112 -1.12 -6.02 16.69
N LEU A 113 -2.02 -7.00 16.62
CA LEU A 113 -2.79 -7.45 17.77
C LEU A 113 -1.93 -8.09 18.87
N GLN A 114 -0.73 -8.62 18.52
CA GLN A 114 0.22 -9.21 19.46
C GLN A 114 1.15 -8.17 20.13
N VAL A 115 1.24 -6.95 19.62
CA VAL A 115 2.14 -5.89 20.12
C VAL A 115 2.00 -5.64 21.63
N ARG A 116 0.80 -5.87 22.19
CA ARG A 116 0.55 -5.71 23.63
C ARG A 116 1.28 -6.74 24.48
N HIS A 117 1.58 -7.90 23.91
CA HIS A 117 2.15 -9.06 24.59
C HIS A 117 3.60 -9.36 24.14
N ASP A 118 4.08 -8.68 23.10
CA ASP A 118 5.44 -8.82 22.54
C ASP A 118 6.15 -7.45 22.50
N PRO A 119 6.98 -7.14 23.52
CA PRO A 119 7.74 -5.88 23.56
C PRO A 119 8.73 -5.73 22.42
N GLU A 120 9.30 -6.83 21.90
CA GLU A 120 10.25 -6.80 20.78
C GLU A 120 9.54 -6.49 19.47
N LEU A 121 8.36 -7.05 19.27
CA LEU A 121 7.51 -6.74 18.11
C LEU A 121 7.05 -5.26 18.15
N ARG A 122 6.65 -4.78 19.35
CA ARG A 122 6.33 -3.35 19.54
C ARG A 122 7.50 -2.45 19.16
N ALA A 123 8.70 -2.78 19.63
CA ALA A 123 9.90 -2.01 19.34
C ALA A 123 10.26 -2.07 17.84
N ALA A 124 10.03 -3.21 17.18
CA ALA A 124 10.27 -3.36 15.75
C ALA A 124 9.32 -2.47 14.93
N PHE A 125 8.01 -2.49 15.21
CA PHE A 125 7.07 -1.57 14.56
C PHE A 125 7.41 -0.10 14.83
N GLY A 126 7.80 0.24 16.08
CA GLY A 126 8.20 1.61 16.42
C GLY A 126 9.41 2.11 15.63
N ARG A 127 10.41 1.25 15.40
CA ARG A 127 11.58 1.61 14.58
C ARG A 127 11.24 1.75 13.09
N ALA A 128 10.34 0.93 12.58
CA ALA A 128 9.93 0.97 11.17
C ALA A 128 9.02 2.18 10.82
N GLN A 129 8.38 2.81 11.81
CA GLN A 129 7.44 3.93 11.57
C GLN A 129 8.06 5.13 10.85
N PRO A 130 9.25 5.67 11.22
CA PRO A 130 9.86 6.79 10.52
C PRO A 130 10.19 6.44 9.06
N GLU A 131 10.83 5.29 8.82
CA GLU A 131 11.18 4.80 7.48
C GLU A 131 9.92 4.59 6.63
N GLY A 132 8.89 3.93 7.17
CA GLY A 132 7.63 3.71 6.44
C GLY A 132 6.91 5.01 6.08
N ARG A 133 6.96 6.05 6.93
CA ARG A 133 6.41 7.37 6.61
C ARG A 133 7.18 8.05 5.48
N GLN A 134 8.50 8.02 5.55
CA GLN A 134 9.38 8.59 4.54
C GLN A 134 9.21 7.89 3.20
N GLY A 135 9.19 6.55 3.19
CA GLY A 135 8.96 5.75 2.00
C GLY A 135 7.60 6.00 1.36
N LEU A 136 6.52 6.13 2.15
CA LEU A 136 5.19 6.46 1.61
C LEU A 136 5.17 7.85 0.96
N VAL A 137 5.86 8.83 1.52
CA VAL A 137 5.97 10.15 0.88
C VAL A 137 6.76 10.05 -0.42
N GLY A 138 7.94 9.45 -0.40
CA GLY A 138 8.78 9.25 -1.59
C GLY A 138 7.99 8.58 -2.71
N MET A 139 7.34 7.48 -2.38
CA MET A 139 6.50 6.68 -3.28
C MET A 139 5.36 7.49 -3.90
N LEU A 140 4.55 8.18 -3.08
CA LEU A 140 3.35 8.88 -3.56
C LEU A 140 3.67 10.22 -4.23
N HIS A 141 4.75 10.91 -3.82
CA HIS A 141 5.17 12.16 -4.43
C HIS A 141 6.11 11.94 -5.64
N GLY A 142 6.71 10.76 -5.77
CA GLY A 142 7.65 10.43 -6.84
C GLY A 142 8.98 11.14 -6.70
N VAL A 143 9.46 11.21 -5.47
CA VAL A 143 10.77 11.76 -5.12
C VAL A 143 11.60 10.67 -4.42
N ASP A 144 12.92 10.80 -4.47
CA ASP A 144 13.79 9.91 -3.70
C ASP A 144 13.51 10.07 -2.19
N GLU A 145 13.50 8.96 -1.45
CA GLU A 145 13.25 9.01 0.00
C GLU A 145 14.23 9.91 0.74
N SER A 146 15.48 9.99 0.28
CA SER A 146 16.50 10.87 0.88
C SER A 146 16.23 12.36 0.68
N GLU A 147 15.35 12.73 -0.24
CA GLU A 147 14.93 14.12 -0.50
C GLU A 147 13.72 14.53 0.36
N VAL A 148 13.10 13.59 1.06
CA VAL A 148 11.94 13.86 1.92
C VAL A 148 12.41 14.45 3.25
N ASP A 149 12.09 15.72 3.50
CA ASP A 149 12.43 16.39 4.75
C ASP A 149 11.61 15.85 5.94
N GLU A 150 12.12 16.10 7.16
CA GLU A 150 11.53 15.58 8.41
C GLU A 150 10.09 16.08 8.63
N GLU A 151 9.80 17.34 8.30
CA GLU A 151 8.46 17.91 8.46
C GLU A 151 7.47 17.26 7.51
N THR A 152 7.81 17.13 6.25
CA THR A 152 7.00 16.45 5.21
C THR A 152 6.78 14.98 5.58
N SER A 153 7.82 14.26 5.99
CA SER A 153 7.70 12.89 6.47
C SER A 153 6.74 12.79 7.67
N ARG A 154 6.86 13.71 8.64
CA ARG A 154 6.01 13.72 9.83
C ARG A 154 4.55 14.03 9.51
N VAL A 155 4.27 15.02 8.66
CA VAL A 155 2.90 15.47 8.36
C VAL A 155 2.26 14.58 7.32
N MET A 156 2.81 14.54 6.11
CA MET A 156 2.24 13.81 4.98
C MET A 156 2.41 12.30 5.16
N GLY A 157 3.59 11.86 5.61
CA GLY A 157 3.84 10.45 5.86
C GLY A 157 2.93 9.87 6.94
N SER A 158 2.60 10.64 8.00
CA SER A 158 1.63 10.19 9.01
C SER A 158 0.21 10.12 8.46
N PHE A 159 -0.18 11.03 7.59
CA PHE A 159 -1.47 11.00 6.90
C PHE A 159 -1.59 9.75 6.01
N TYR A 160 -0.60 9.48 5.15
CA TYR A 160 -0.58 8.31 4.29
C TYR A 160 -0.54 6.99 5.08
N MET A 161 0.27 6.94 6.15
CA MET A 161 0.32 5.78 7.03
C MET A 161 -1.04 5.51 7.68
N THR A 162 -1.79 6.55 8.04
CA THR A 162 -3.15 6.42 8.59
C THR A 162 -4.11 5.87 7.54
N LEU A 163 -4.06 6.37 6.31
CA LEU A 163 -4.87 5.84 5.21
C LEU A 163 -4.56 4.36 4.93
N VAL A 164 -3.29 4.02 4.77
CA VAL A 164 -2.85 2.62 4.54
C VAL A 164 -3.30 1.72 5.70
N SER A 165 -3.13 2.15 6.95
CA SER A 165 -3.57 1.37 8.11
C SER A 165 -5.10 1.17 8.13
N GLY A 166 -5.87 2.19 7.75
CA GLY A 166 -7.32 2.10 7.61
C GLY A 166 -7.73 1.12 6.51
N MET A 167 -7.04 1.16 5.37
CA MET A 167 -7.28 0.23 4.25
C MET A 167 -7.00 -1.23 4.64
N ILE A 168 -5.93 -1.50 5.39
CA ILE A 168 -5.64 -2.85 5.90
C ILE A 168 -6.81 -3.39 6.74
N VAL A 169 -7.39 -2.55 7.59
CA VAL A 169 -8.54 -2.94 8.41
C VAL A 169 -9.79 -3.16 7.56
N GLN A 170 -10.09 -2.25 6.62
CA GLN A 170 -11.24 -2.39 5.73
C GLN A 170 -11.14 -3.64 4.86
N MET A 171 -9.99 -3.89 4.25
CA MET A 171 -9.74 -5.09 3.47
C MET A 171 -9.91 -6.38 4.30
N ALA A 172 -9.53 -6.37 5.57
CA ALA A 172 -9.69 -7.52 6.46
C ALA A 172 -11.16 -7.79 6.84
N ILE A 173 -12.02 -6.75 6.79
CA ILE A 173 -13.45 -6.87 7.02
C ILE A 173 -14.15 -7.31 5.74
N ASP A 174 -13.96 -6.58 4.66
CA ASP A 174 -14.55 -6.83 3.35
C ASP A 174 -13.74 -6.11 2.27
N PRO A 175 -13.06 -6.81 1.37
CA PRO A 175 -12.29 -6.19 0.29
C PRO A 175 -13.12 -5.26 -0.61
N ASP A 176 -14.41 -5.53 -0.78
CA ASP A 176 -15.32 -4.73 -1.61
C ASP A 176 -15.63 -3.35 -0.99
N LEU A 177 -15.30 -3.14 0.30
CA LEU A 177 -15.42 -1.84 0.99
C LEU A 177 -14.24 -0.91 0.75
N MET A 178 -13.20 -1.34 0.04
CA MET A 178 -12.03 -0.50 -0.23
C MET A 178 -12.41 0.70 -1.10
N PRO A 179 -12.05 1.93 -0.68
CA PRO A 179 -12.26 3.10 -1.53
C PRO A 179 -11.39 3.02 -2.79
N SER A 180 -11.91 3.47 -3.93
CA SER A 180 -11.09 3.65 -5.13
C SER A 180 -10.10 4.82 -4.94
N ALA A 181 -9.06 4.88 -5.77
CA ALA A 181 -8.16 6.02 -5.80
C ALA A 181 -8.90 7.33 -6.11
N HIS A 182 -9.87 7.26 -7.03
CA HIS A 182 -10.76 8.38 -7.36
C HIS A 182 -11.56 8.87 -6.14
N ASP A 183 -12.15 7.97 -5.34
CA ASP A 183 -12.88 8.34 -4.13
C ASP A 183 -11.99 9.07 -3.11
N LEU A 184 -10.73 8.64 -2.98
CA LEU A 184 -9.76 9.29 -2.08
C LEU A 184 -9.43 10.72 -2.56
N VAL A 185 -9.21 10.90 -3.87
CA VAL A 185 -8.94 12.22 -4.48
C VAL A 185 -10.16 13.13 -4.32
N GLU A 186 -11.35 12.64 -4.63
CA GLU A 186 -12.59 13.40 -4.52
C GLU A 186 -12.90 13.79 -3.06
N ALA A 187 -12.64 12.89 -2.10
CA ALA A 187 -12.78 13.20 -0.69
C ALA A 187 -11.84 14.34 -0.26
N MET A 188 -10.57 14.31 -0.69
CA MET A 188 -9.61 15.39 -0.39
C MET A 188 -10.05 16.71 -1.01
N ARG A 189 -10.54 16.73 -2.25
CA ARG A 189 -11.08 17.93 -2.91
C ARG A 189 -12.22 18.55 -2.10
N ARG A 190 -13.16 17.74 -1.65
CA ARG A 190 -14.30 18.20 -0.84
C ARG A 190 -13.86 18.77 0.51
N ILE A 191 -12.89 18.13 1.17
CA ILE A 191 -12.31 18.62 2.43
C ILE A 191 -11.65 20.00 2.23
N LEU A 192 -10.98 20.22 1.09
CA LEU A 192 -10.34 21.49 0.76
C LEU A 192 -11.31 22.56 0.25
N GLY A 193 -12.61 22.23 0.07
CA GLY A 193 -13.63 23.16 -0.43
C GLY A 193 -13.57 23.43 -1.93
N GLU A 194 -12.90 22.58 -2.70
CA GLU A 194 -12.87 22.66 -4.15
C GLU A 194 -14.22 22.19 -4.73
N ALA A 195 -14.72 22.93 -5.74
CA ALA A 195 -15.96 22.56 -6.42
C ALA A 195 -15.80 21.21 -7.16
N PRO A 196 -16.86 20.37 -7.23
CA PRO A 196 -16.82 19.14 -8.02
C PRO A 196 -16.54 19.47 -9.49
N GLU A 197 -15.77 18.62 -10.16
CA GLU A 197 -15.63 18.73 -11.62
C GLU A 197 -17.01 18.52 -12.24
N THR A 198 -17.60 19.58 -12.78
CA THR A 198 -18.76 19.45 -13.61
C THR A 198 -18.35 18.68 -14.85
N SER A 199 -18.85 17.45 -14.99
CA SER A 199 -18.84 16.76 -16.27
C SER A 199 -19.57 17.68 -17.26
N GLU A 200 -18.84 18.43 -18.08
CA GLU A 200 -19.40 19.11 -19.24
C GLU A 200 -19.85 18.03 -20.22
N THR A 201 -21.02 17.46 -19.93
CA THR A 201 -21.83 16.85 -20.98
C THR A 201 -22.23 17.98 -21.89
N SER A 202 -21.43 18.20 -22.94
CA SER A 202 -21.76 19.04 -24.06
C SER A 202 -23.03 18.50 -24.74
N ALA A 203 -24.16 18.79 -24.15
CA ALA A 203 -25.45 18.76 -24.86
C ALA A 203 -25.55 20.07 -25.65
N THR A 204 -25.05 20.03 -26.86
CA THR A 204 -25.40 21.06 -27.86
C THR A 204 -26.95 21.07 -27.99
N PRO A 205 -27.63 22.15 -27.64
CA PRO A 205 -29.05 22.19 -27.88
C PRO A 205 -29.29 22.23 -29.40
N GLU A 206 -29.90 21.16 -29.89
CA GLU A 206 -30.44 21.09 -31.25
C GLU A 206 -31.46 22.24 -31.45
N ALA A 207 -31.13 23.16 -32.36
CA ALA A 207 -31.98 24.30 -32.64
C ALA A 207 -33.32 23.77 -33.21
N PRO A 208 -34.49 24.32 -32.79
CA PRO A 208 -35.77 23.90 -33.32
C PRO A 208 -35.88 24.28 -34.80
N ALA A 209 -36.25 23.30 -35.63
CA ALA A 209 -36.52 23.48 -37.03
C ALA A 209 -37.64 24.53 -37.25
N ALA A 210 -37.38 25.49 -38.14
CA ALA A 210 -38.37 26.51 -38.51
C ALA A 210 -39.57 25.87 -39.26
N PRO A 211 -40.79 26.35 -39.04
CA PRO A 211 -41.97 25.82 -39.73
C PRO A 211 -41.95 26.21 -41.20
N GLU A 212 -42.17 25.22 -42.07
CA GLU A 212 -42.42 25.43 -43.51
C GLU A 212 -43.73 26.22 -43.71
N VAL A 213 -43.64 27.31 -44.48
CA VAL A 213 -44.80 28.10 -44.93
C VAL A 213 -45.30 27.47 -46.23
N PRO A 214 -46.58 27.09 -46.34
CA PRO A 214 -47.14 26.59 -47.62
C PRO A 214 -47.35 27.73 -48.60
N ALA A 215 -46.83 27.58 -49.81
CA ALA A 215 -47.05 28.45 -50.94
C ALA A 215 -48.50 28.26 -51.47
N SER A 216 -49.21 29.37 -51.67
CA SER A 216 -50.48 29.46 -52.38
C SER A 216 -50.23 29.55 -53.87
#